data_2abd4c62494afbc52014b03b15628f07
#
_entry.id   2abd4c62494afbc52014b03b15628f07
#
_cell.length_a   1.000
_cell.length_b   1.000
_cell.length_c   1.000
_cell.angle_alpha   90.00
_cell.angle_beta   90.00
_cell.angle_gamma   90.00
#
_symmetry.space_group_name_H-M   'P 1'
#
loop_
_entity.id
_entity.type
_entity.pdbx_description
1 polymer ?
#
loop_
_entity_poly.entity_id
_entity_poly.type
_entity_poly.pdbx_seq_one_letter_code
_entity_poly.pdbx_strand_id
1 'polypeptide(L)'
;TLLFAVFLSAFFLGVNRDWKNTGILLLSALASGLLYLISISLIGTEFSDEIYPFVVHLPLLLILVFYYKFRWLQSLTSILTAYLCCQYSNWAGILVFTLTHQEWCYYLCRILVTLIVFFLLCRYLCPTTALLFEKSDRELSIICSMPFVYYLFDYATTKFSTLLYSGSKVVSEFMGFALCLSYLLFLIIYFREYELKSRTEQYNELINMQLRSLRSEIEQAKKSEHNMSILRHE
;
A
#
# COMPACT_ATOMS: atom_id res chain seq x y z
N THR A 1 -5.40 3.28 15.65
CA THR A 1 -5.69 2.67 14.33
C THR A 1 -5.95 3.75 13.27
N LEU A 2 -6.86 4.71 13.49
CA LEU A 2 -7.21 5.75 12.52
C LEU A 2 -6.00 6.57 12.06
N LEU A 3 -5.21 7.12 12.99
CA LEU A 3 -3.96 7.83 12.68
C LEU A 3 -3.03 6.99 11.82
N PHE A 4 -2.82 5.72 12.20
CA PHE A 4 -2.00 4.79 11.43
C PHE A 4 -2.51 4.65 9.98
N ALA A 5 -3.81 4.42 9.79
CA ALA A 5 -4.40 4.26 8.46
C ALA A 5 -4.24 5.52 7.60
N VAL A 6 -4.49 6.70 8.15
CA VAL A 6 -4.38 7.99 7.44
C VAL A 6 -2.95 8.27 7.01
N PHE A 7 -1.98 8.12 7.92
CA PHE A 7 -0.58 8.35 7.58
C PHE A 7 -0.04 7.32 6.61
N LEU A 8 -0.37 6.05 6.82
CA LEU A 8 0.12 4.98 5.97
C LEU A 8 -0.42 5.10 4.54
N SER A 9 -1.72 5.43 4.37
CA SER A 9 -2.29 5.62 3.04
C SER A 9 -1.64 6.80 2.29
N ALA A 10 -1.34 7.90 2.96
CA ALA A 10 -0.63 9.02 2.34
C ALA A 10 0.82 8.65 1.97
N PHE A 11 1.51 7.90 2.84
CA PHE A 11 2.90 7.50 2.59
C PHE A 11 3.04 6.43 1.51
N PHE A 12 2.05 5.58 1.32
CA PHE A 12 1.99 4.64 0.19
C PHE A 12 1.90 5.37 -1.16
N LEU A 13 1.32 6.55 -1.19
CA LEU A 13 1.26 7.41 -2.37
C LEU A 13 2.51 8.31 -2.54
N GLY A 14 3.49 8.21 -1.65
CA GLY A 14 4.71 9.01 -1.72
C GLY A 14 4.56 10.45 -1.21
N VAL A 15 3.54 10.74 -0.40
CA VAL A 15 3.41 12.08 0.22
C VAL A 15 4.64 12.35 1.08
N ASN A 16 5.27 13.51 0.86
CA ASN A 16 6.44 13.93 1.62
C ASN A 16 6.14 14.11 3.10
N ARG A 17 7.12 13.73 3.95
CA ARG A 17 7.01 13.76 5.41
C ARG A 17 7.37 15.13 5.98
N ASP A 18 6.82 16.21 5.40
CA ASP A 18 7.02 17.58 5.83
C ASP A 18 6.06 17.94 6.95
N TRP A 19 6.41 18.93 7.75
CA TRP A 19 5.55 19.44 8.82
C TRP A 19 4.17 19.86 8.35
N LYS A 20 4.09 20.45 7.16
CA LYS A 20 2.83 20.88 6.54
C LYS A 20 1.93 19.67 6.23
N ASN A 21 2.46 18.67 5.56
CA ASN A 21 1.70 17.45 5.21
C ASN A 21 1.33 16.66 6.46
N THR A 22 2.26 16.53 7.41
CA THR A 22 2.00 15.90 8.71
C THR A 22 0.85 16.59 9.45
N GLY A 23 0.84 17.93 9.47
CA GLY A 23 -0.24 18.71 10.08
C GLY A 23 -1.60 18.48 9.41
N ILE A 24 -1.64 18.46 8.07
CA ILE A 24 -2.87 18.21 7.31
C ILE A 24 -3.40 16.80 7.56
N LEU A 25 -2.53 15.80 7.52
CA LEU A 25 -2.92 14.40 7.80
C LEU A 25 -3.38 14.22 9.24
N LEU A 26 -2.74 14.86 10.20
CA LEU A 26 -3.17 14.84 11.60
C LEU A 26 -4.55 15.50 11.77
N LEU A 27 -4.73 16.68 11.15
CA LEU A 27 -6.02 17.37 11.18
C LEU A 27 -7.12 16.54 10.52
N SER A 28 -6.84 15.90 9.39
CA SER A 28 -7.79 15.02 8.72
C SER A 28 -8.17 13.82 9.57
N ALA A 29 -7.22 13.20 10.25
CA ALA A 29 -7.48 12.09 11.16
C ALA A 29 -8.30 12.51 12.38
N LEU A 30 -8.00 13.67 12.97
CA LEU A 30 -8.76 14.24 14.08
C LEU A 30 -10.19 14.60 13.64
N ALA A 31 -10.35 15.23 12.48
CA ALA A 31 -11.66 15.57 11.93
C ALA A 31 -12.51 14.33 11.66
N SER A 32 -11.95 13.30 11.02
CA SER A 32 -12.66 12.03 10.79
C SER A 32 -13.02 11.32 12.10
N GLY A 33 -12.10 11.34 13.08
CA GLY A 33 -12.38 10.79 14.41
C GLY A 33 -13.49 11.55 15.13
N LEU A 34 -13.50 12.87 15.05
CA LEU A 34 -14.55 13.71 15.64
C LEU A 34 -15.91 13.46 14.95
N LEU A 35 -15.92 13.40 13.62
CA LEU A 35 -17.13 13.07 12.86
C LEU A 35 -17.69 11.71 13.25
N TYR A 36 -16.83 10.71 13.45
CA TYR A 36 -17.24 9.40 13.90
C TYR A 36 -17.81 9.42 15.33
N LEU A 37 -17.20 10.15 16.27
CA LEU A 37 -17.73 10.33 17.62
C LEU A 37 -19.09 11.06 17.62
N ILE A 38 -19.24 12.08 16.78
CA ILE A 38 -20.51 12.78 16.60
C ILE A 38 -21.57 11.81 16.04
N SER A 39 -21.22 10.97 15.05
CA SER A 39 -22.17 10.00 14.51
C SER A 39 -22.65 9.01 15.57
N ILE A 40 -21.74 8.50 16.40
CA ILE A 40 -22.11 7.64 17.55
C ILE A 40 -23.08 8.34 18.50
N SER A 41 -22.83 9.60 18.79
CA SER A 41 -23.68 10.38 19.71
C SER A 41 -25.09 10.66 19.14
N LEU A 42 -25.22 10.81 17.81
CA LEU A 42 -26.47 11.15 17.15
C LEU A 42 -27.34 9.93 16.79
N ILE A 43 -26.71 8.86 16.30
CA ILE A 43 -27.40 7.72 15.67
C ILE A 43 -27.09 6.37 16.32
N GLY A 44 -26.26 6.37 17.36
CA GLY A 44 -25.85 5.15 18.08
C GLY A 44 -24.67 4.43 17.47
N THR A 45 -24.14 3.47 18.21
CA THR A 45 -22.91 2.74 17.83
C THR A 45 -23.10 1.81 16.64
N GLU A 46 -24.20 1.05 16.62
CA GLU A 46 -24.46 0.05 15.56
C GLU A 46 -24.53 0.70 14.18
N PHE A 47 -25.37 1.72 14.02
CA PHE A 47 -25.54 2.41 12.74
C PHE A 47 -24.30 3.24 12.36
N SER A 48 -23.61 3.84 13.34
CA SER A 48 -22.36 4.57 13.07
C SER A 48 -21.27 3.65 12.53
N ASP A 49 -21.24 2.42 12.99
CA ASP A 49 -20.35 1.40 12.51
C ASP A 49 -20.68 0.96 11.07
N GLU A 50 -21.97 0.89 10.72
CA GLU A 50 -22.40 0.59 9.35
C GLU A 50 -22.02 1.69 8.36
N ILE A 51 -22.02 2.95 8.76
CA ILE A 51 -21.64 4.08 7.90
C ILE A 51 -20.16 4.48 8.02
N TYR A 52 -19.36 3.73 8.78
CA TYR A 52 -17.93 4.00 8.99
C TYR A 52 -17.13 4.29 7.71
N PRO A 53 -17.33 3.57 6.58
CA PRO A 53 -16.64 3.87 5.34
C PRO A 53 -16.89 5.30 4.83
N PHE A 54 -18.11 5.78 4.97
CA PHE A 54 -18.49 7.13 4.53
C PHE A 54 -17.97 8.22 5.46
N VAL A 55 -17.90 7.93 6.77
CA VAL A 55 -17.46 8.90 7.77
C VAL A 55 -15.95 9.01 7.84
N VAL A 56 -15.23 7.92 7.61
CA VAL A 56 -13.76 7.86 7.80
C VAL A 56 -13.01 7.74 6.48
N HIS A 57 -13.38 6.80 5.61
CA HIS A 57 -12.61 6.55 4.40
C HIS A 57 -12.90 7.57 3.29
N LEU A 58 -14.16 7.99 3.14
CA LEU A 58 -14.53 8.95 2.10
C LEU A 58 -13.86 10.33 2.28
N PRO A 59 -13.85 10.96 3.47
CA PRO A 59 -13.13 12.22 3.67
C PRO A 59 -11.63 12.11 3.35
N LEU A 60 -10.99 11.02 3.75
CA LEU A 60 -9.60 10.76 3.43
C LEU A 60 -9.38 10.62 1.92
N LEU A 61 -10.26 9.89 1.23
CA LEU A 61 -10.22 9.74 -0.22
C LEU A 61 -10.31 11.12 -0.91
N LEU A 62 -11.24 11.96 -0.47
CA LEU A 62 -11.40 13.31 -1.01
C LEU A 62 -10.15 14.17 -0.80
N ILE A 63 -9.51 14.09 0.36
CA ILE A 63 -8.27 14.82 0.63
C ILE A 63 -7.15 14.33 -0.30
N LEU A 64 -6.98 13.02 -0.48
CA LEU A 64 -5.96 12.46 -1.35
C LEU A 64 -6.19 12.84 -2.83
N VAL A 65 -7.43 12.84 -3.28
CA VAL A 65 -7.78 13.19 -4.67
C VAL A 65 -7.75 14.70 -4.92
N PHE A 66 -8.39 15.50 -4.08
CA PHE A 66 -8.58 16.94 -4.36
C PHE A 66 -7.41 17.79 -3.85
N TYR A 67 -6.86 17.50 -2.69
CA TYR A 67 -5.76 18.28 -2.13
C TYR A 67 -4.40 17.81 -2.67
N TYR A 68 -4.12 16.49 -2.58
CA TYR A 68 -2.85 15.93 -3.05
C TYR A 68 -2.82 15.63 -4.55
N LYS A 69 -3.95 15.73 -5.26
CA LYS A 69 -4.07 15.55 -6.72
C LYS A 69 -3.73 14.14 -7.23
N PHE A 70 -3.84 13.13 -6.39
CA PHE A 70 -3.68 11.75 -6.83
C PHE A 70 -4.90 11.27 -7.63
N ARG A 71 -4.69 10.29 -8.51
CA ARG A 71 -5.80 9.64 -9.21
C ARG A 71 -6.70 8.91 -8.22
N TRP A 72 -7.97 8.89 -8.50
CA TRP A 72 -8.98 8.31 -7.59
C TRP A 72 -8.68 6.83 -7.28
N LEU A 73 -8.28 6.03 -8.29
CA LEU A 73 -7.96 4.61 -8.13
C LEU A 73 -6.69 4.39 -7.28
N GLN A 74 -5.68 5.25 -7.43
CA GLN A 74 -4.49 5.24 -6.57
C GLN A 74 -4.85 5.49 -5.11
N SER A 75 -5.67 6.52 -4.87
CA SER A 75 -6.11 6.89 -3.52
C SER A 75 -6.94 5.78 -2.88
N LEU A 76 -7.87 5.19 -3.63
CA LEU A 76 -8.69 4.07 -3.17
C LEU A 76 -7.82 2.86 -2.82
N THR A 77 -6.93 2.44 -3.73
CA THR A 77 -6.02 1.31 -3.51
C THR A 77 -5.15 1.52 -2.26
N SER A 78 -4.65 2.73 -2.09
CA SER A 78 -3.82 3.09 -0.94
C SER A 78 -4.60 2.98 0.38
N ILE A 79 -5.82 3.51 0.45
CA ILE A 79 -6.68 3.43 1.64
C ILE A 79 -7.01 1.98 1.98
N LEU A 80 -7.42 1.19 0.99
CA LEU A 80 -7.76 -0.22 1.18
C LEU A 80 -6.55 -1.05 1.62
N THR A 81 -5.37 -0.79 1.06
CA THR A 81 -4.12 -1.44 1.47
C THR A 81 -3.74 -1.03 2.91
N ALA A 82 -3.85 0.24 3.26
CA ALA A 82 -3.62 0.71 4.63
C ALA A 82 -4.60 0.09 5.63
N TYR A 83 -5.88 -0.02 5.26
CA TYR A 83 -6.90 -0.72 6.05
C TYR A 83 -6.50 -2.17 6.32
N LEU A 84 -6.09 -2.90 5.28
CA LEU A 84 -5.62 -4.28 5.40
C LEU A 84 -4.43 -4.39 6.35
N CYS A 85 -3.48 -3.46 6.27
CA CYS A 85 -2.33 -3.42 7.18
C CYS A 85 -2.71 -3.13 8.64
N CYS A 86 -3.82 -2.44 8.90
CA CYS A 86 -4.33 -2.23 10.26
C CYS A 86 -4.76 -3.52 10.95
N GLN A 87 -5.13 -4.54 10.19
CA GLN A 87 -5.65 -5.79 10.74
C GLN A 87 -4.59 -6.56 11.53
N TYR A 88 -3.30 -6.47 11.18
CA TYR A 88 -2.24 -7.16 11.93
C TYR A 88 -2.22 -6.82 13.42
N SER A 89 -2.40 -5.53 13.74
CA SER A 89 -2.42 -5.09 15.13
C SER A 89 -3.68 -5.54 15.86
N ASN A 90 -4.81 -5.59 15.15
CA ASN A 90 -6.07 -6.09 15.71
C ASN A 90 -5.97 -7.58 16.06
N TRP A 91 -5.44 -8.40 15.15
CA TRP A 91 -5.27 -9.83 15.31
C TRP A 91 -4.29 -10.18 16.44
N ALA A 92 -3.16 -9.47 16.50
CA ALA A 92 -2.21 -9.64 17.59
C ALA A 92 -2.87 -9.32 18.95
N GLY A 93 -3.69 -8.27 19.00
CA GLY A 93 -4.45 -7.93 20.19
C GLY A 93 -5.45 -9.01 20.59
N ILE A 94 -6.23 -9.53 19.63
CA ILE A 94 -7.20 -10.61 19.87
C ILE A 94 -6.48 -11.88 20.37
N LEU A 95 -5.36 -12.24 19.78
CA LEU A 95 -4.56 -13.39 20.22
C LEU A 95 -4.13 -13.24 21.69
N VAL A 96 -3.58 -12.07 22.05
CA VAL A 96 -3.17 -11.80 23.43
C VAL A 96 -4.37 -11.78 24.39
N PHE A 97 -5.49 -11.21 23.97
CA PHE A 97 -6.72 -11.24 24.76
C PHE A 97 -7.21 -12.68 25.01
N THR A 98 -7.18 -13.53 24.00
CA THR A 98 -7.58 -14.94 24.12
C THR A 98 -6.70 -15.71 25.11
N LEU A 99 -5.41 -15.36 25.20
CA LEU A 99 -4.46 -16.00 26.12
C LEU A 99 -4.52 -15.44 27.54
N THR A 100 -4.73 -14.14 27.69
CA THR A 100 -4.62 -13.45 29.00
C THR A 100 -5.98 -13.15 29.65
N HIS A 101 -7.05 -13.11 28.85
CA HIS A 101 -8.39 -12.67 29.23
C HIS A 101 -8.44 -11.26 29.86
N GLN A 102 -7.45 -10.41 29.55
CA GLN A 102 -7.33 -9.07 30.09
C GLN A 102 -7.38 -8.01 28.97
N GLU A 103 -8.33 -7.06 29.09
CA GLU A 103 -8.55 -6.01 28.09
C GLU A 103 -7.34 -5.08 27.94
N TRP A 104 -6.66 -4.73 29.04
CA TRP A 104 -5.50 -3.86 28.97
C TRP A 104 -4.33 -4.47 28.18
N CYS A 105 -4.15 -5.80 28.25
CA CYS A 105 -3.17 -6.53 27.45
C CYS A 105 -3.48 -6.45 25.95
N TYR A 106 -4.77 -6.54 25.58
CA TYR A 106 -5.24 -6.33 24.22
C TYR A 106 -4.84 -4.96 23.69
N TYR A 107 -5.17 -3.88 24.41
CA TYR A 107 -4.87 -2.53 23.96
C TYR A 107 -3.35 -2.26 23.89
N LEU A 108 -2.59 -2.71 24.88
CA LEU A 108 -1.15 -2.56 24.92
C LEU A 108 -0.48 -3.27 23.72
N CYS A 109 -0.81 -4.54 23.50
CA CYS A 109 -0.31 -5.30 22.37
C CYS A 109 -0.66 -4.65 21.04
N ARG A 110 -1.91 -4.23 20.88
CA ARG A 110 -2.38 -3.53 19.69
C ARG A 110 -1.60 -2.25 19.40
N ILE A 111 -1.30 -1.44 20.40
CA ILE A 111 -0.49 -0.22 20.25
C ILE A 111 0.94 -0.58 19.83
N LEU A 112 1.60 -1.51 20.54
CA LEU A 112 2.96 -1.91 20.25
C LEU A 112 3.10 -2.48 18.84
N VAL A 113 2.22 -3.41 18.46
CA VAL A 113 2.25 -4.01 17.11
C VAL A 113 1.96 -2.96 16.05
N THR A 114 1.03 -2.03 16.28
CA THR A 114 0.77 -0.93 15.35
C THR A 114 2.03 -0.10 15.09
N LEU A 115 2.77 0.26 16.13
CA LEU A 115 4.02 1.03 15.99
C LEU A 115 5.10 0.26 15.25
N ILE A 116 5.28 -1.02 15.58
CA ILE A 116 6.26 -1.88 14.90
C ILE A 116 5.92 -2.03 13.40
N VAL A 117 4.67 -2.38 13.11
CA VAL A 117 4.18 -2.56 11.74
C VAL A 117 4.30 -1.24 10.95
N PHE A 118 3.93 -0.11 11.56
CA PHE A 118 4.08 1.21 10.93
C PHE A 118 5.52 1.50 10.55
N PHE A 119 6.45 1.28 11.47
CA PHE A 119 7.86 1.52 11.22
C PHE A 119 8.39 0.61 10.09
N LEU A 120 8.06 -0.68 10.12
CA LEU A 120 8.48 -1.64 9.10
C LEU A 120 7.89 -1.29 7.72
N LEU A 121 6.61 -0.97 7.65
CA LEU A 121 5.96 -0.58 6.38
C LEU A 121 6.53 0.72 5.84
N CYS A 122 6.74 1.72 6.70
CA CYS A 122 7.34 2.99 6.30
C CYS A 122 8.78 2.85 5.81
N ARG A 123 9.53 1.88 6.36
CA ARG A 123 10.94 1.65 6.00
C ARG A 123 11.09 0.84 4.71
N TYR A 124 10.28 -0.22 4.56
CA TYR A 124 10.49 -1.21 3.51
C TYR A 124 9.44 -1.14 2.39
N LEU A 125 8.20 -0.84 2.71
CA LEU A 125 7.11 -0.92 1.74
C LEU A 125 6.77 0.44 1.10
N CYS A 126 6.70 1.53 1.87
CA CYS A 126 6.31 2.84 1.34
C CYS A 126 7.16 3.34 0.15
N PRO A 127 8.50 3.18 0.13
CA PRO A 127 9.29 3.62 -1.02
C PRO A 127 8.92 2.91 -2.32
N THR A 128 8.54 1.64 -2.21
CA THR A 128 8.24 0.78 -3.36
C THR A 128 6.79 0.91 -3.81
N THR A 129 5.86 1.11 -2.88
CA THR A 129 4.42 1.28 -3.20
C THR A 129 4.14 2.57 -3.92
N ALA A 130 4.86 3.65 -3.65
CA ALA A 130 4.71 4.91 -4.38
C ALA A 130 4.92 4.71 -5.88
N LEU A 131 5.98 4.01 -6.26
CA LEU A 131 6.28 3.67 -7.67
C LEU A 131 5.25 2.69 -8.28
N LEU A 132 4.74 1.77 -7.46
CA LEU A 132 3.72 0.81 -7.92
C LEU A 132 2.39 1.51 -8.24
N PHE A 133 1.99 2.44 -7.41
CA PHE A 133 0.71 3.11 -7.58
C PHE A 133 0.71 4.15 -8.71
N GLU A 134 1.89 4.51 -9.23
CA GLU A 134 2.03 5.31 -10.47
C GLU A 134 1.71 4.54 -11.76
N LYS A 135 1.60 3.22 -11.69
CA LYS A 135 1.31 2.36 -12.85
C LYS A 135 -0.03 2.67 -13.53
N SER A 136 -0.28 1.98 -14.63
CA SER A 136 -1.53 2.08 -15.38
C SER A 136 -2.74 1.67 -14.53
N ASP A 137 -3.90 2.23 -14.83
CA ASP A 137 -5.13 1.92 -14.09
C ASP A 137 -5.54 0.45 -14.20
N ARG A 138 -5.14 -0.23 -15.29
CA ARG A 138 -5.38 -1.66 -15.46
C ARG A 138 -4.58 -2.50 -14.45
N GLU A 139 -3.29 -2.22 -14.31
CA GLU A 139 -2.43 -2.92 -13.34
C GLU A 139 -2.84 -2.61 -11.91
N LEU A 140 -3.16 -1.35 -11.66
CA LEU A 140 -3.62 -0.88 -10.36
C LEU A 140 -4.96 -1.51 -9.95
N SER A 141 -5.89 -1.73 -10.91
CA SER A 141 -7.15 -2.43 -10.65
C SER A 141 -6.92 -3.88 -10.22
N ILE A 142 -5.94 -4.57 -10.80
CA ILE A 142 -5.57 -5.93 -10.40
C ILE A 142 -5.02 -5.93 -8.96
N ILE A 143 -4.16 -4.97 -8.64
CA ILE A 143 -3.58 -4.84 -7.29
C ILE A 143 -4.66 -4.47 -6.26
N CYS A 144 -5.58 -3.58 -6.64
CA CYS A 144 -6.69 -3.15 -5.79
C CYS A 144 -7.70 -4.26 -5.51
N SER A 145 -7.84 -5.22 -6.42
CA SER A 145 -8.89 -6.26 -6.34
C SER A 145 -8.86 -7.04 -5.03
N MET A 146 -7.67 -7.42 -4.56
CA MET A 146 -7.53 -8.21 -3.34
C MET A 146 -7.82 -7.42 -2.04
N PRO A 147 -7.26 -6.23 -1.81
CA PRO A 147 -7.64 -5.39 -0.69
C PRO A 147 -9.13 -5.02 -0.71
N PHE A 148 -9.72 -4.84 -1.89
CA PHE A 148 -11.13 -4.53 -2.05
C PHE A 148 -12.02 -5.71 -1.66
N VAL A 149 -11.73 -6.91 -2.16
CA VAL A 149 -12.47 -8.13 -1.79
C VAL A 149 -12.34 -8.41 -0.28
N TYR A 150 -11.13 -8.26 0.25
CA TYR A 150 -10.92 -8.39 1.69
C TYR A 150 -11.74 -7.39 2.49
N TYR A 151 -11.73 -6.12 2.08
CA TYR A 151 -12.50 -5.06 2.74
C TYR A 151 -14.00 -5.36 2.74
N LEU A 152 -14.55 -5.79 1.60
CA LEU A 152 -15.96 -6.19 1.50
C LEU A 152 -16.28 -7.39 2.40
N PHE A 153 -15.39 -8.39 2.41
CA PHE A 153 -15.56 -9.58 3.25
C PHE A 153 -15.53 -9.21 4.74
N ASP A 154 -14.51 -8.47 5.18
CA ASP A 154 -14.37 -8.03 6.57
C ASP A 154 -15.56 -7.16 7.01
N TYR A 155 -15.98 -6.23 6.15
CA TYR A 155 -17.12 -5.38 6.39
C TYR A 155 -18.43 -6.18 6.48
N ALA A 156 -18.67 -7.10 5.56
CA ALA A 156 -19.85 -7.97 5.57
C ALA A 156 -19.88 -8.88 6.80
N THR A 157 -18.74 -9.45 7.19
CA THR A 157 -18.65 -10.37 8.32
C THR A 157 -18.73 -9.68 9.66
N THR A 158 -18.20 -8.47 9.80
CA THR A 158 -18.19 -7.73 11.08
C THR A 158 -19.45 -6.93 11.33
N LYS A 159 -20.11 -6.43 10.28
CA LYS A 159 -21.23 -5.48 10.43
C LYS A 159 -22.60 -6.07 10.11
N PHE A 160 -22.69 -7.04 9.19
CA PHE A 160 -23.99 -7.56 8.74
C PHE A 160 -24.26 -9.01 9.14
N SER A 161 -23.37 -9.69 9.88
CA SER A 161 -23.58 -11.10 10.14
C SER A 161 -23.86 -11.45 11.59
N THR A 162 -25.12 -11.55 11.89
CA THR A 162 -25.66 -12.50 12.89
C THR A 162 -25.58 -13.95 12.39
N LEU A 163 -25.48 -14.18 11.08
CA LEU A 163 -25.51 -15.49 10.42
C LEU A 163 -24.17 -16.25 10.42
N LEU A 164 -23.03 -15.56 10.37
CA LEU A 164 -21.69 -16.17 10.38
C LEU A 164 -21.17 -16.48 11.80
N TYR A 165 -21.82 -15.98 12.82
CA TYR A 165 -21.40 -16.13 14.22
C TYR A 165 -21.79 -17.44 14.90
N SER A 166 -22.56 -18.33 14.24
CA SER A 166 -22.93 -19.62 14.80
C SER A 166 -21.84 -20.70 14.71
N GLY A 167 -20.76 -20.44 13.98
CA GLY A 167 -19.61 -21.36 13.87
C GLY A 167 -18.30 -20.64 14.05
N SER A 168 -17.57 -20.98 15.09
CA SER A 168 -16.23 -20.53 15.48
C SER A 168 -15.77 -19.19 14.86
N LYS A 169 -16.02 -18.10 15.60
CA LYS A 169 -15.50 -16.74 15.38
C LYS A 169 -13.99 -16.73 15.05
N VAL A 170 -13.25 -17.65 15.67
CA VAL A 170 -11.81 -17.86 15.46
C VAL A 170 -11.47 -18.25 14.02
N VAL A 171 -12.26 -19.10 13.36
CA VAL A 171 -11.97 -19.54 11.97
C VAL A 171 -12.21 -18.40 10.97
N SER A 172 -13.30 -17.66 11.14
CA SER A 172 -13.62 -16.51 10.30
C SER A 172 -12.53 -15.44 10.41
N GLU A 173 -12.06 -15.16 11.59
CA GLU A 173 -10.98 -14.24 11.85
C GLU A 173 -9.64 -14.77 11.33
N PHE A 174 -9.31 -16.03 11.51
CA PHE A 174 -8.07 -16.65 11.02
C PHE A 174 -7.98 -16.66 9.49
N MET A 175 -9.10 -16.86 8.80
CA MET A 175 -9.16 -16.76 7.33
C MET A 175 -8.79 -15.36 6.83
N GLY A 176 -9.28 -14.31 7.48
CA GLY A 176 -8.88 -12.95 7.18
C GLY A 176 -7.37 -12.74 7.31
N PHE A 177 -6.78 -13.20 8.44
CA PHE A 177 -5.33 -13.15 8.66
C PHE A 177 -4.56 -13.86 7.54
N ALA A 178 -4.94 -15.08 7.19
CA ALA A 178 -4.28 -15.84 6.13
C ALA A 178 -4.34 -15.11 4.78
N LEU A 179 -5.47 -14.48 4.44
CA LEU A 179 -5.60 -13.64 3.24
C LEU A 179 -4.69 -12.41 3.28
N CYS A 180 -4.64 -11.70 4.42
CA CYS A 180 -3.75 -10.56 4.60
C CYS A 180 -2.28 -10.96 4.45
N LEU A 181 -1.86 -12.06 5.08
CA LEU A 181 -0.50 -12.55 5.01
C LEU A 181 -0.13 -12.97 3.58
N SER A 182 -1.01 -13.72 2.92
CA SER A 182 -0.79 -14.14 1.53
C SER A 182 -0.70 -12.95 0.57
N TYR A 183 -1.50 -11.91 0.78
CA TYR A 183 -1.43 -10.68 -0.01
C TYR A 183 -0.10 -9.94 0.18
N LEU A 184 0.38 -9.79 1.40
CA LEU A 184 1.68 -9.17 1.65
C LEU A 184 2.84 -9.98 1.06
N LEU A 185 2.80 -11.30 1.18
CA LEU A 185 3.79 -12.17 0.55
C LEU A 185 3.74 -12.03 -0.98
N PHE A 186 2.55 -12.00 -1.56
CA PHE A 186 2.37 -11.75 -2.99
C PHE A 186 2.96 -10.40 -3.41
N LEU A 187 2.67 -9.32 -2.66
CA LEU A 187 3.26 -8.01 -2.93
C LEU A 187 4.78 -8.04 -2.88
N ILE A 188 5.37 -8.65 -1.85
CA ILE A 188 6.83 -8.72 -1.70
C ILE A 188 7.47 -9.48 -2.87
N ILE A 189 6.90 -10.63 -3.27
CA ILE A 189 7.40 -11.43 -4.40
C ILE A 189 7.25 -10.66 -5.70
N TYR A 190 6.07 -10.10 -5.95
CA TYR A 190 5.78 -9.33 -7.15
C TYR A 190 6.72 -8.12 -7.32
N PHE A 191 7.01 -7.41 -6.22
CA PHE A 191 7.96 -6.30 -6.23
C PHE A 191 9.37 -6.74 -6.54
N ARG A 192 9.80 -7.83 -5.93
CA ARG A 192 11.14 -8.36 -6.16
C ARG A 192 11.35 -8.75 -7.62
N GLU A 193 10.37 -9.43 -8.20
CA GLU A 193 10.41 -9.80 -9.63
C GLU A 193 10.38 -8.57 -10.53
N TYR A 194 9.54 -7.60 -10.21
CA TYR A 194 9.44 -6.36 -10.98
C TYR A 194 10.74 -5.55 -10.95
N GLU A 195 11.34 -5.39 -9.78
CA GLU A 195 12.62 -4.70 -9.63
C GLU A 195 13.73 -5.41 -10.42
N LEU A 196 13.79 -6.73 -10.34
CA LEU A 196 14.74 -7.53 -11.11
C LEU A 196 14.55 -7.35 -12.61
N LYS A 197 13.31 -7.39 -13.09
CA LYS A 197 12.99 -7.20 -14.51
C LYS A 197 13.37 -5.80 -14.98
N SER A 198 13.03 -4.76 -14.23
CA SER A 198 13.38 -3.37 -14.55
C SER A 198 14.89 -3.16 -14.63
N ARG A 199 15.64 -3.71 -13.68
CA ARG A 199 17.11 -3.67 -13.71
C ARG A 199 17.67 -4.41 -14.93
N THR A 200 17.12 -5.57 -15.26
CA THR A 200 17.55 -6.35 -16.43
C THR A 200 17.32 -5.59 -17.74
N GLU A 201 16.17 -4.93 -17.86
CA GLU A 201 15.86 -4.08 -19.02
C GLU A 201 16.86 -2.90 -19.15
N GLN A 202 17.15 -2.21 -18.05
CA GLN A 202 18.15 -1.13 -18.02
C GLN A 202 19.55 -1.62 -18.41
N TYR A 203 19.99 -2.78 -17.91
CA TYR A 203 21.26 -3.38 -18.29
C TYR A 203 21.29 -3.74 -19.77
N ASN A 204 20.23 -4.30 -20.33
CA ASN A 204 20.12 -4.64 -21.74
C ASN A 204 20.19 -3.40 -22.63
N GLU A 205 19.53 -2.30 -22.24
CA GLU A 205 19.64 -1.02 -22.96
C GLU A 205 21.06 -0.47 -22.94
N LEU A 206 21.73 -0.51 -21.78
CA LEU A 206 23.12 -0.07 -21.64
C LEU A 206 24.07 -0.88 -22.53
N ILE A 207 23.93 -2.22 -22.49
CA ILE A 207 24.72 -3.13 -23.35
C ILE A 207 24.48 -2.82 -24.83
N ASN A 208 23.24 -2.61 -25.22
CA ASN A 208 22.89 -2.29 -26.61
C ASN A 208 23.48 -0.93 -27.05
N MET A 209 23.51 0.06 -26.17
CA MET A 209 24.18 1.34 -26.46
C MET A 209 25.69 1.16 -26.65
N GLN A 210 26.34 0.42 -25.75
CA GLN A 210 27.76 0.12 -25.84
C GLN A 210 28.11 -0.66 -27.12
N LEU A 211 27.29 -1.66 -27.47
CA LEU A 211 27.49 -2.41 -28.74
C LEU A 211 27.35 -1.53 -29.97
N ARG A 212 26.44 -0.56 -30.00
CA ARG A 212 26.28 0.40 -31.09
C ARG A 212 27.50 1.32 -31.18
N SER A 213 28.00 1.81 -30.05
CA SER A 213 29.22 2.64 -30.01
C SER A 213 30.41 1.89 -30.54
N LEU A 214 30.67 0.67 -30.07
CA LEU A 214 31.77 -0.18 -30.55
C LEU A 214 31.67 -0.49 -32.05
N ARG A 215 30.47 -0.76 -32.57
CA ARG A 215 30.27 -0.98 -33.99
C ARG A 215 30.64 0.27 -34.82
N SER A 216 30.22 1.45 -34.35
CA SER A 216 30.54 2.70 -35.03
C SER A 216 32.06 2.98 -35.04
N GLU A 217 32.76 2.70 -33.95
CA GLU A 217 34.21 2.83 -33.85
C GLU A 217 34.94 1.85 -34.79
N ILE A 218 34.48 0.60 -34.86
CA ILE A 218 35.04 -0.39 -35.80
C ILE A 218 34.82 0.05 -37.27
N GLU A 219 33.65 0.57 -37.60
CA GLU A 219 33.38 1.07 -38.95
C GLU A 219 34.26 2.28 -39.31
N GLN A 220 34.46 3.19 -38.35
CA GLN A 220 35.37 4.33 -38.57
C GLN A 220 36.82 3.88 -38.73
N ALA A 221 37.28 2.94 -37.92
CA ALA A 221 38.61 2.36 -38.03
C ALA A 221 38.84 1.69 -39.39
N LYS A 222 37.88 0.89 -39.88
CA LYS A 222 37.92 0.26 -41.21
C LYS A 222 37.97 1.28 -42.34
N LYS A 223 37.19 2.36 -42.27
CA LYS A 223 37.22 3.45 -43.27
C LYS A 223 38.56 4.16 -43.26
N SER A 224 39.11 4.41 -42.07
CA SER A 224 40.44 5.03 -41.95
C SER A 224 41.55 4.14 -42.53
N GLU A 225 41.51 2.86 -42.27
CA GLU A 225 42.45 1.87 -42.80
C GLU A 225 42.35 1.76 -44.34
N HIS A 226 41.13 1.73 -44.88
CA HIS A 226 40.89 1.72 -46.32
C HIS A 226 41.42 2.99 -46.99
N ASN A 227 41.18 4.16 -46.39
CA ASN A 227 41.70 5.43 -46.94
C ASN A 227 43.23 5.48 -46.89
N MET A 228 43.88 4.96 -45.85
CA MET A 228 45.33 4.86 -45.76
C MET A 228 45.91 3.86 -46.77
N SER A 229 45.20 2.78 -47.08
CA SER A 229 45.65 1.83 -48.12
C SER A 229 45.61 2.43 -49.51
N ILE A 230 44.63 3.25 -49.84
CA ILE A 230 44.54 3.97 -51.11
C ILE A 230 45.72 4.94 -51.27
N LEU A 231 46.00 5.74 -50.22
CA LEU A 231 47.14 6.71 -50.26
C LEU A 231 48.49 6.06 -50.28
N ARG A 232 48.65 4.77 -50.02
CA ARG A 232 49.95 4.04 -50.20
C ARG A 232 50.16 3.49 -51.61
N HIS A 233 49.09 3.40 -52.39
CA HIS A 233 49.17 2.90 -53.80
C HIS A 233 49.22 3.98 -54.87
N GLU A 234 49.09 5.26 -54.48
CA GLU A 234 49.47 6.42 -55.29
C GLU A 234 50.91 6.80 -55.01
#